data_b00ba2cd03a76bafa825652c4cc8d5ab
#
_entry.id   b00ba2cd03a76bafa825652c4cc8d5ab
#
_cell.length_a   1.000
_cell.length_b   1.000
_cell.length_c   1.000
_cell.angle_alpha   90.00
_cell.angle_beta   90.00
_cell.angle_gamma   90.00
#
_symmetry.space_group_name_H-M   'P 1'
#
loop_
_entity.id
_entity.type
_entity.pdbx_description
1 polymer ?
#
loop_
_entity_poly.entity_id
_entity_poly.type
_entity_poly.pdbx_seq_one_letter_code
_entity_poly.pdbx_strand_id
1 'polypeptide(L)'
;MITFRKPLEGIERPQMEADVTIVGGGPAGLACALRLSQLIDRHNRRNPDAPLSKENINVLEKARELGQHSLSGALLDPRSMDELLPGWRSEAPLDAEVTHEDVYFLTEKGEHRLPLTPPPLQDHGNYVISINRFVKWLGEKVEQAGITVFTGFAGSELLTEGDQVTGVRTDDKGVDKTNQKKSNFEPGYDLKSKITVLAEGPRGSLTKQLVAKFDLQKGLNPQVYGIGVKELWEVPSGAIRKGQVIYTMGWPLTTKEYGGGWLYGSKDNIVSLGYVTSLDYQDPRLDPQRVLQDFKQHPLIASLLRGGKMIRYGAKTFPYGGWFSMPPLA
;
A
#
# COMPACT_ATOMS: atom_id res chain seq x y z
N MET A 1 11.62 -20.66 -4.85
CA MET A 1 12.28 -19.74 -3.91
C MET A 1 12.51 -18.43 -4.66
N ILE A 2 11.88 -17.32 -4.27
CA ILE A 2 12.13 -16.02 -4.90
C ILE A 2 13.49 -15.55 -4.35
N THR A 3 14.53 -15.66 -5.16
CA THR A 3 15.85 -15.11 -4.84
C THR A 3 15.77 -13.59 -4.94
N PHE A 4 15.80 -12.91 -3.82
CA PHE A 4 16.02 -11.46 -3.82
C PHE A 4 17.42 -11.21 -4.37
N ARG A 5 17.53 -10.19 -5.22
CA ARG A 5 18.83 -9.73 -5.68
C ARG A 5 19.60 -9.27 -4.44
N LYS A 6 20.72 -9.91 -4.15
CA LYS A 6 21.61 -9.49 -3.08
C LYS A 6 22.52 -8.36 -3.61
N PRO A 7 22.84 -7.39 -2.77
CA PRO A 7 23.90 -6.43 -3.06
C PRO A 7 25.21 -7.14 -3.38
N LEU A 8 26.07 -6.49 -4.14
CA LEU A 8 27.37 -7.05 -4.48
C LEU A 8 28.24 -7.17 -3.22
N GLU A 9 28.91 -8.30 -3.08
CA GLU A 9 29.85 -8.54 -1.98
C GLU A 9 31.20 -7.85 -2.24
N GLY A 10 31.96 -7.54 -1.17
CA GLY A 10 33.29 -6.94 -1.27
C GLY A 10 33.30 -5.50 -1.78
N ILE A 11 32.17 -4.81 -1.77
CA ILE A 11 32.06 -3.40 -2.16
C ILE A 11 32.11 -2.52 -0.91
N GLU A 12 33.05 -1.57 -0.91
CA GLU A 12 33.01 -0.49 0.07
C GLU A 12 31.80 0.42 -0.19
N ARG A 13 31.01 0.70 0.87
CA ARG A 13 29.79 1.47 0.78
C ARG A 13 29.87 2.71 1.66
N PRO A 14 29.33 3.84 1.18
CA PRO A 14 29.12 5.00 2.04
C PRO A 14 28.24 4.61 3.22
N GLN A 15 28.59 5.09 4.40
CA GLN A 15 27.82 4.86 5.63
C GLN A 15 27.09 6.14 6.02
N MET A 16 25.87 5.97 6.49
CA MET A 16 25.06 7.03 7.10
C MET A 16 24.55 6.54 8.44
N GLU A 17 24.51 7.44 9.41
CA GLU A 17 23.92 7.15 10.73
C GLU A 17 22.55 7.79 10.84
N ALA A 18 21.63 7.08 11.47
CA ALA A 18 20.27 7.55 11.78
C ALA A 18 19.85 7.09 13.18
N ASP A 19 18.97 7.83 13.80
CA ASP A 19 18.26 7.35 14.99
C ASP A 19 17.15 6.39 14.60
N VAL A 20 16.39 6.74 13.58
CA VAL A 20 15.30 5.91 13.05
C VAL A 20 15.33 5.87 11.52
N THR A 21 15.34 4.67 10.97
CA THR A 21 15.14 4.43 9.53
C THR A 21 13.79 3.77 9.28
N ILE A 22 12.93 4.43 8.53
CA ILE A 22 11.60 3.93 8.13
C ILE A 22 11.69 3.47 6.67
N VAL A 23 11.49 2.20 6.39
CA VAL A 23 11.56 1.63 5.05
C VAL A 23 10.16 1.51 4.45
N GLY A 24 9.88 2.34 3.45
CA GLY A 24 8.62 2.42 2.72
C GLY A 24 7.92 3.75 2.89
N GLY A 25 7.93 4.58 1.84
CA GLY A 25 7.23 5.87 1.73
C GLY A 25 5.74 5.74 1.37
N GLY A 26 5.10 4.66 1.83
CA GLY A 26 3.65 4.47 1.72
C GLY A 26 2.88 5.11 2.87
N PRO A 27 1.54 4.98 2.91
CA PRO A 27 0.71 5.59 3.96
C PRO A 27 1.17 5.23 5.37
N ALA A 28 1.56 3.98 5.61
CA ALA A 28 1.97 3.51 6.94
C ALA A 28 3.30 4.15 7.39
N GLY A 29 4.32 4.17 6.51
CA GLY A 29 5.63 4.75 6.85
C GLY A 29 5.55 6.26 7.04
N LEU A 30 4.82 6.96 6.17
CA LEU A 30 4.64 8.40 6.29
C LEU A 30 3.82 8.78 7.54
N ALA A 31 2.77 8.02 7.87
CA ALA A 31 2.00 8.23 9.11
C ALA A 31 2.87 7.98 10.34
N CYS A 32 3.71 6.93 10.33
CA CYS A 32 4.68 6.65 11.39
C CYS A 32 5.66 7.83 11.57
N ALA A 33 6.27 8.30 10.48
CA ALA A 33 7.20 9.43 10.49
C ALA A 33 6.56 10.69 11.09
N LEU A 34 5.35 11.03 10.61
CA LEU A 34 4.63 12.21 11.07
C LEU A 34 4.25 12.10 12.56
N ARG A 35 3.75 10.93 12.98
CA ARG A 35 3.42 10.69 14.38
C ARG A 35 4.65 10.77 15.28
N LEU A 36 5.77 10.20 14.85
CA LEU A 36 7.05 10.27 15.56
C LEU A 36 7.51 11.72 15.73
N SER A 37 7.45 12.52 14.67
CA SER A 37 7.76 13.95 14.73
C SER A 37 6.93 14.68 15.78
N GLN A 38 5.61 14.43 15.83
CA GLN A 38 4.72 15.02 16.82
C GLN A 38 5.04 14.59 18.26
N LEU A 39 5.44 13.33 18.45
CA LEU A 39 5.83 12.81 19.75
C LEU A 39 7.14 13.43 20.24
N ILE A 40 8.10 13.63 19.34
CA ILE A 40 9.36 14.34 19.63
C ILE A 40 9.07 15.80 20.04
N ASP A 41 8.21 16.51 19.31
CA ASP A 41 7.81 17.86 19.68
C ASP A 41 7.15 17.91 21.05
N ARG A 42 6.32 16.92 21.37
CA ARG A 42 5.69 16.80 22.70
C ARG A 42 6.73 16.51 23.78
N HIS A 43 7.70 15.62 23.50
CA HIS A 43 8.80 15.30 24.40
C HIS A 43 9.64 16.54 24.69
N ASN A 44 10.07 17.25 23.65
CA ASN A 44 10.94 18.41 23.76
C ASN A 44 10.29 19.56 24.56
N ARG A 45 8.98 19.75 24.41
CA ARG A 45 8.25 20.72 25.26
C ARG A 45 8.22 20.34 26.74
N ARG A 46 8.24 19.04 27.05
CA ARG A 46 8.21 18.54 28.45
C ARG A 46 9.60 18.37 29.04
N ASN A 47 10.61 18.19 28.22
CA ASN A 47 11.98 17.91 28.61
C ASN A 47 12.96 18.81 27.82
N PRO A 48 12.96 20.13 28.08
CA PRO A 48 13.77 21.07 27.31
C PRO A 48 15.29 20.85 27.52
N ASP A 49 15.68 20.23 28.64
CA ASP A 49 17.07 19.95 28.97
C ASP A 49 17.61 18.66 28.30
N ALA A 50 16.73 17.86 27.67
CA ALA A 50 17.07 16.63 26.98
C ALA A 50 16.28 16.50 25.65
N PRO A 51 16.48 17.43 24.71
CA PRO A 51 15.73 17.43 23.46
C PRO A 51 16.14 16.28 22.55
N LEU A 52 15.18 15.72 21.82
CA LEU A 52 15.41 14.77 20.73
C LEU A 52 15.42 15.51 19.39
N SER A 53 16.31 15.10 18.49
CA SER A 53 16.38 15.64 17.12
C SER A 53 15.46 14.84 16.17
N LYS A 54 14.94 15.51 15.16
CA LYS A 54 14.23 14.89 14.01
C LYS A 54 15.16 14.68 12.81
N GLU A 55 16.31 15.33 12.79
CA GLU A 55 17.25 15.35 11.65
C GLU A 55 17.78 13.96 11.28
N ASN A 56 17.85 13.07 12.29
CA ASN A 56 18.33 11.70 12.11
C ASN A 56 17.19 10.68 11.90
N ILE A 57 16.02 11.14 11.48
CA ILE A 57 14.89 10.28 11.10
C ILE A 57 14.77 10.30 9.59
N ASN A 58 14.85 9.12 8.97
CA ASN A 58 14.86 8.98 7.53
C ASN A 58 13.73 8.04 7.06
N VAL A 59 13.06 8.41 5.97
CA VAL A 59 12.12 7.54 5.26
C VAL A 59 12.74 7.16 3.93
N LEU A 60 12.86 5.86 3.66
CA LEU A 60 13.32 5.33 2.37
C LEU A 60 12.15 4.95 1.50
N GLU A 61 12.14 5.43 0.26
CA GLU A 61 11.17 5.02 -0.77
C GLU A 61 11.90 4.54 -2.02
N LYS A 62 11.57 3.33 -2.49
CA LYS A 62 12.19 2.73 -3.68
C LYS A 62 11.82 3.41 -4.99
N ALA A 63 10.64 4.01 -5.06
CA ALA A 63 10.20 4.75 -6.24
C ALA A 63 10.94 6.09 -6.34
N ARG A 64 11.05 6.62 -7.55
CA ARG A 64 11.64 7.94 -7.80
C ARG A 64 10.82 9.08 -7.23
N GLU A 65 9.53 8.85 -7.03
CA GLU A 65 8.57 9.78 -6.45
C GLU A 65 7.62 9.03 -5.50
N LEU A 66 7.22 9.70 -4.42
CA LEU A 66 6.19 9.19 -3.54
C LEU A 66 4.90 8.87 -4.29
N GLY A 67 4.26 7.79 -3.91
CA GLY A 67 2.99 7.35 -4.50
C GLY A 67 3.11 6.67 -5.87
N GLN A 68 4.27 6.67 -6.54
CA GLN A 68 4.44 6.10 -7.88
C GLN A 68 4.07 4.61 -7.95
N HIS A 69 4.35 3.84 -6.90
CA HIS A 69 3.99 2.42 -6.78
C HIS A 69 2.64 2.20 -6.08
N SER A 70 1.90 3.26 -5.78
CA SER A 70 0.57 3.18 -5.19
C SER A 70 -0.47 3.03 -6.28
N LEU A 71 -1.29 1.98 -6.18
CA LEU A 71 -2.38 1.76 -7.11
C LEU A 71 -3.57 2.64 -6.71
N SER A 72 -3.94 3.58 -7.56
CA SER A 72 -4.96 4.59 -7.29
C SER A 72 -6.38 4.04 -7.06
N GLY A 73 -7.21 4.82 -6.38
CA GLY A 73 -8.58 4.51 -6.00
C GLY A 73 -8.63 3.67 -4.72
N ALA A 74 -9.00 4.30 -3.64
CA ALA A 74 -9.17 3.66 -2.33
C ALA A 74 -10.29 4.39 -1.58
N LEU A 75 -10.80 3.74 -0.54
CA LEU A 75 -11.63 4.38 0.48
C LEU A 75 -10.76 4.69 1.69
N LEU A 76 -10.88 5.90 2.19
CA LEU A 76 -10.19 6.38 3.37
C LEU A 76 -11.18 6.54 4.51
N ASP A 77 -10.99 5.75 5.56
CA ASP A 77 -11.65 5.98 6.85
C ASP A 77 -11.01 7.20 7.52
N PRO A 78 -11.77 8.25 7.82
CA PRO A 78 -11.22 9.50 8.34
C PRO A 78 -10.67 9.42 9.76
N ARG A 79 -11.06 8.45 10.57
CA ARG A 79 -10.76 8.37 12.00
C ARG A 79 -9.27 8.46 12.31
N SER A 80 -8.45 7.72 11.57
CA SER A 80 -6.99 7.74 11.76
C SER A 80 -6.36 9.07 11.37
N MET A 81 -6.90 9.73 10.35
CA MET A 81 -6.41 11.04 9.92
C MET A 81 -6.87 12.16 10.85
N ASP A 82 -8.05 12.05 11.43
CA ASP A 82 -8.54 13.01 12.45
C ASP A 82 -7.64 13.02 13.68
N GLU A 83 -7.10 11.86 14.06
CA GLU A 83 -6.11 11.76 15.15
C GLU A 83 -4.73 12.27 14.72
N LEU A 84 -4.28 11.93 13.50
CA LEU A 84 -2.93 12.24 13.03
C LEU A 84 -2.76 13.71 12.66
N LEU A 85 -3.72 14.30 11.94
CA LEU A 85 -3.65 15.67 11.43
C LEU A 85 -5.00 16.38 11.55
N PRO A 86 -5.32 16.95 12.73
CA PRO A 86 -6.56 17.73 12.88
C PRO A 86 -6.68 18.80 11.77
N GLY A 87 -7.84 18.88 11.13
CA GLY A 87 -8.09 19.83 10.02
C GLY A 87 -7.63 19.36 8.62
N TRP A 88 -7.10 18.18 8.49
CA TRP A 88 -6.56 17.60 7.24
C TRP A 88 -7.51 17.67 6.02
N ARG A 89 -8.84 17.63 6.26
CA ARG A 89 -9.85 17.60 5.17
C ARG A 89 -9.80 18.83 4.26
N SER A 90 -9.39 19.97 4.77
CA SER A 90 -9.29 21.21 3.98
C SER A 90 -8.11 21.24 3.01
N GLU A 91 -7.10 20.38 3.25
CA GLU A 91 -5.86 20.38 2.49
C GLU A 91 -5.62 19.09 1.70
N ALA A 92 -6.18 17.96 2.17
CA ALA A 92 -5.97 16.66 1.55
C ALA A 92 -6.62 16.56 0.16
N PRO A 93 -6.00 15.85 -0.79
CA PRO A 93 -6.51 15.67 -2.15
C PRO A 93 -7.66 14.65 -2.19
N LEU A 94 -8.78 14.96 -1.54
CA LEU A 94 -9.99 14.14 -1.54
C LEU A 94 -10.70 14.21 -2.89
N ASP A 95 -11.30 13.08 -3.30
CA ASP A 95 -12.09 13.00 -4.52
C ASP A 95 -13.58 13.17 -4.26
N ALA A 96 -14.12 12.41 -3.30
CA ALA A 96 -15.53 12.45 -2.93
C ALA A 96 -15.72 11.91 -1.51
N GLU A 97 -16.70 12.41 -0.79
CA GLU A 97 -17.26 11.74 0.38
C GLU A 97 -18.19 10.63 -0.08
N VAL A 98 -18.16 9.48 0.59
CA VAL A 98 -19.06 8.37 0.31
C VAL A 98 -20.43 8.70 0.88
N THR A 99 -21.42 8.81 -0.01
CA THR A 99 -22.80 9.16 0.33
C THR A 99 -23.79 8.07 -0.06
N HIS A 100 -23.34 7.04 -0.77
CA HIS A 100 -24.22 5.99 -1.26
C HIS A 100 -23.44 4.69 -1.48
N GLU A 101 -23.95 3.60 -0.88
CA GLU A 101 -23.40 2.26 -1.05
C GLU A 101 -24.47 1.31 -1.58
N ASP A 102 -24.07 0.51 -2.56
CA ASP A 102 -24.85 -0.59 -3.09
C ASP A 102 -24.07 -1.89 -3.02
N VAL A 103 -24.73 -2.97 -2.60
CA VAL A 103 -24.13 -4.31 -2.61
C VAL A 103 -24.97 -5.21 -3.47
N TYR A 104 -24.34 -5.87 -4.44
CA TYR A 104 -25.02 -6.78 -5.38
C TYR A 104 -24.47 -8.19 -5.27
N PHE A 105 -25.36 -9.16 -5.33
CA PHE A 105 -25.01 -10.53 -5.68
C PHE A 105 -25.21 -10.68 -7.19
N LEU A 106 -24.13 -11.02 -7.90
CA LEU A 106 -24.14 -11.21 -9.35
C LEU A 106 -24.29 -12.70 -9.72
N THR A 107 -25.13 -12.95 -10.70
CA THR A 107 -25.16 -14.19 -11.47
C THR A 107 -24.55 -13.89 -12.85
N GLU A 108 -24.42 -14.86 -13.73
CA GLU A 108 -23.83 -14.63 -15.08
C GLU A 108 -24.52 -13.52 -15.88
N LYS A 109 -25.84 -13.36 -15.71
CA LYS A 109 -26.66 -12.45 -16.53
C LYS A 109 -27.55 -11.51 -15.73
N GLY A 110 -27.58 -11.63 -14.42
CA GLY A 110 -28.46 -10.85 -13.57
C GLY A 110 -27.80 -10.40 -12.28
N GLU A 111 -28.40 -9.42 -11.65
CA GLU A 111 -27.97 -8.87 -10.38
C GLU A 111 -29.12 -8.85 -9.35
N HIS A 112 -28.77 -9.07 -8.11
CA HIS A 112 -29.67 -8.96 -6.97
C HIS A 112 -29.06 -7.97 -5.96
N ARG A 113 -29.65 -6.77 -5.88
CA ARG A 113 -29.26 -5.80 -4.87
C ARG A 113 -29.65 -6.31 -3.48
N LEU A 114 -28.71 -6.29 -2.54
CA LEU A 114 -29.01 -6.61 -1.16
C LEU A 114 -29.87 -5.50 -0.54
N PRO A 115 -30.90 -5.86 0.26
CA PRO A 115 -31.78 -4.87 0.88
C PRO A 115 -31.06 -4.04 1.95
N LEU A 116 -30.00 -4.56 2.53
CA LEU A 116 -29.17 -3.91 3.54
C LEU A 116 -27.69 -4.08 3.20
N THR A 117 -26.91 -3.03 3.38
CA THR A 117 -25.46 -3.09 3.30
C THR A 117 -24.91 -3.77 4.55
N PRO A 118 -24.16 -4.90 4.42
CA PRO A 118 -23.52 -5.53 5.57
C PRO A 118 -22.60 -4.57 6.32
N PRO A 119 -22.53 -4.63 7.67
CA PRO A 119 -21.73 -3.68 8.46
C PRO A 119 -20.26 -3.51 7.99
N PRO A 120 -19.54 -4.57 7.57
CA PRO A 120 -18.17 -4.40 7.08
C PRO A 120 -18.03 -3.66 5.74
N LEU A 121 -19.13 -3.43 5.03
CA LEU A 121 -19.19 -2.74 3.74
C LEU A 121 -19.91 -1.38 3.83
N GLN A 122 -20.17 -0.91 5.06
CA GLN A 122 -20.72 0.42 5.31
C GLN A 122 -19.60 1.44 5.33
N ASP A 123 -19.54 2.26 4.30
CA ASP A 123 -18.48 3.26 4.07
C ASP A 123 -18.99 4.71 4.16
N HIS A 124 -20.21 4.91 4.61
CA HIS A 124 -20.79 6.25 4.73
C HIS A 124 -19.89 7.16 5.60
N GLY A 125 -19.54 8.33 5.08
CA GLY A 125 -18.61 9.26 5.73
C GLY A 125 -17.12 8.97 5.48
N ASN A 126 -16.77 7.86 4.83
CA ASN A 126 -15.45 7.63 4.28
C ASN A 126 -15.22 8.48 3.02
N TYR A 127 -13.99 8.53 2.54
CA TYR A 127 -13.64 9.31 1.37
C TYR A 127 -13.07 8.44 0.25
N VAL A 128 -13.60 8.61 -0.95
CA VAL A 128 -12.92 8.12 -2.17
C VAL A 128 -11.69 8.98 -2.40
N ILE A 129 -10.53 8.36 -2.53
CA ILE A 129 -9.26 9.04 -2.75
C ILE A 129 -8.45 8.42 -3.88
N SER A 130 -7.58 9.23 -4.50
CA SER A 130 -6.42 8.71 -5.21
C SER A 130 -5.28 8.49 -4.22
N ILE A 131 -4.98 7.24 -3.90
CA ILE A 131 -3.91 6.91 -2.94
C ILE A 131 -2.54 7.44 -3.39
N ASN A 132 -2.30 7.54 -4.71
CA ASN A 132 -1.09 8.14 -5.27
C ASN A 132 -0.98 9.63 -4.87
N ARG A 133 -2.05 10.41 -5.06
CA ARG A 133 -2.06 11.84 -4.70
C ARG A 133 -2.03 12.03 -3.18
N PHE A 134 -2.74 11.18 -2.46
CA PHE A 134 -2.78 11.22 -1.00
C PHE A 134 -1.40 10.96 -0.38
N VAL A 135 -0.66 9.97 -0.90
CA VAL A 135 0.70 9.67 -0.43
C VAL A 135 1.67 10.80 -0.74
N LYS A 136 1.57 11.46 -1.90
CA LYS A 136 2.39 12.65 -2.21
C LYS A 136 2.14 13.76 -1.21
N TRP A 137 0.87 14.11 -0.97
CA TRP A 137 0.48 15.12 0.00
C TRP A 137 0.93 14.78 1.42
N LEU A 138 0.78 13.53 1.86
CA LEU A 138 1.23 13.10 3.18
C LEU A 138 2.77 13.18 3.31
N GLY A 139 3.50 12.91 2.23
CA GLY A 139 4.95 13.10 2.17
C GLY A 139 5.36 14.55 2.35
N GLU A 140 4.66 15.49 1.70
CA GLU A 140 4.88 16.93 1.91
C GLU A 140 4.69 17.33 3.38
N LYS A 141 3.68 16.73 4.07
CA LYS A 141 3.47 16.95 5.51
C LYS A 141 4.61 16.40 6.37
N VAL A 142 5.20 15.28 5.98
CA VAL A 142 6.36 14.67 6.65
C VAL A 142 7.59 15.57 6.49
N GLU A 143 7.86 16.07 5.29
CA GLU A 143 8.99 16.98 5.02
C GLU A 143 8.81 18.32 5.74
N GLN A 144 7.59 18.89 5.75
CA GLN A 144 7.24 20.07 6.54
C GLN A 144 7.44 19.88 8.03
N ALA A 145 7.31 18.65 8.53
CA ALA A 145 7.56 18.29 9.92
C ALA A 145 9.05 18.08 10.24
N GLY A 146 9.97 18.29 9.28
CA GLY A 146 11.42 18.24 9.46
C GLY A 146 12.03 16.83 9.31
N ILE A 147 11.32 15.88 8.69
CA ILE A 147 11.83 14.52 8.42
C ILE A 147 12.19 14.38 6.95
N THR A 148 13.37 13.81 6.67
CA THR A 148 13.86 13.63 5.31
C THR A 148 13.26 12.37 4.66
N VAL A 149 12.76 12.52 3.42
CA VAL A 149 12.28 11.42 2.59
C VAL A 149 13.24 11.18 1.43
N PHE A 150 13.92 10.05 1.44
CA PHE A 150 14.84 9.63 0.38
C PHE A 150 14.09 8.78 -0.66
N THR A 151 13.77 9.37 -1.80
CA THR A 151 13.17 8.68 -2.94
C THR A 151 14.23 8.07 -3.87
N GLY A 152 13.91 6.95 -4.53
CA GLY A 152 14.86 6.20 -5.37
C GLY A 152 15.85 5.32 -4.57
N PHE A 153 15.59 5.10 -3.28
CA PHE A 153 16.40 4.26 -2.40
C PHE A 153 15.60 3.06 -1.92
N ALA A 154 15.88 1.89 -2.49
CA ALA A 154 15.26 0.63 -2.08
C ALA A 154 16.08 -0.03 -0.97
N GLY A 155 15.47 -0.39 0.14
CA GLY A 155 16.10 -1.28 1.12
C GLY A 155 16.24 -2.69 0.53
N SER A 156 17.45 -3.24 0.52
CA SER A 156 17.78 -4.53 -0.09
C SER A 156 18.22 -5.59 0.91
N GLU A 157 18.89 -5.18 1.98
CA GLU A 157 19.41 -6.10 3.01
C GLU A 157 19.28 -5.48 4.40
N LEU A 158 18.96 -6.31 5.40
CA LEU A 158 19.04 -5.92 6.81
C LEU A 158 20.50 -6.02 7.29
N LEU A 159 21.00 -4.94 7.86
CA LEU A 159 22.27 -4.97 8.60
C LEU A 159 22.00 -5.53 10.00
N THR A 160 22.81 -6.50 10.41
CA THR A 160 22.59 -7.18 11.71
C THR A 160 23.91 -7.48 12.40
N GLU A 161 23.90 -7.37 13.71
CA GLU A 161 25.01 -7.80 14.60
C GLU A 161 24.42 -8.78 15.63
N GLY A 162 24.78 -10.06 15.48
CA GLY A 162 24.13 -11.14 16.25
C GLY A 162 22.62 -11.17 15.99
N ASP A 163 21.85 -11.01 17.06
CA ASP A 163 20.37 -10.99 17.05
C ASP A 163 19.79 -9.57 16.98
N GLN A 164 20.61 -8.57 16.75
CA GLN A 164 20.17 -7.19 16.63
C GLN A 164 20.17 -6.72 15.18
N VAL A 165 19.09 -6.03 14.76
CA VAL A 165 19.06 -5.26 13.51
C VAL A 165 19.72 -3.91 13.78
N THR A 166 20.80 -3.61 13.05
CA THR A 166 21.59 -2.39 13.21
C THR A 166 21.39 -1.39 12.07
N GLY A 167 20.51 -1.71 11.12
CA GLY A 167 20.20 -0.80 10.02
C GLY A 167 19.77 -1.49 8.74
N VAL A 168 19.88 -0.76 7.64
CA VAL A 168 19.46 -1.19 6.30
C VAL A 168 20.51 -0.83 5.27
N ARG A 169 20.84 -1.78 4.39
CA ARG A 169 21.58 -1.54 3.16
C ARG A 169 20.64 -1.22 2.03
N THR A 170 20.90 -0.18 1.26
CA THR A 170 20.15 0.13 0.06
C THR A 170 20.67 -0.65 -1.15
N ASP A 171 19.86 -0.72 -2.21
CA ASP A 171 20.20 -1.46 -3.42
C ASP A 171 21.31 -0.79 -4.23
N ASP A 172 22.18 -1.60 -4.84
CA ASP A 172 23.19 -1.14 -5.79
C ASP A 172 22.53 -0.74 -7.12
N LYS A 173 22.88 0.41 -7.65
CA LYS A 173 22.41 0.87 -8.97
C LYS A 173 23.39 0.44 -10.07
N GLY A 174 22.90 0.38 -11.31
CA GLY A 174 23.76 0.04 -12.45
C GLY A 174 24.33 -1.38 -12.42
N VAL A 175 23.54 -2.36 -11.95
CA VAL A 175 23.90 -3.78 -11.96
C VAL A 175 22.97 -4.51 -12.94
N ASP A 176 23.46 -5.46 -13.71
CA ASP A 176 22.69 -6.22 -14.68
C ASP A 176 21.98 -7.44 -14.05
N LYS A 177 21.26 -8.22 -14.88
CA LYS A 177 20.53 -9.40 -14.44
C LYS A 177 21.42 -10.54 -13.94
N THR A 178 22.69 -10.56 -14.32
CA THR A 178 23.70 -11.54 -13.92
C THR A 178 24.54 -11.09 -12.75
N ASN A 179 24.12 -10.00 -12.08
CA ASN A 179 24.80 -9.38 -10.94
C ASN A 179 26.19 -8.80 -11.28
N GLN A 180 26.39 -8.32 -12.53
CA GLN A 180 27.61 -7.68 -12.98
C GLN A 180 27.46 -6.14 -13.00
N LYS A 181 28.53 -5.44 -12.66
CA LYS A 181 28.57 -3.97 -12.71
C LYS A 181 28.47 -3.47 -14.14
N LYS A 182 27.60 -2.49 -14.39
CA LYS A 182 27.55 -1.71 -15.63
C LYS A 182 28.44 -0.47 -15.53
N SER A 183 28.59 0.28 -16.63
CA SER A 183 29.35 1.54 -16.65
C SER A 183 28.83 2.63 -15.71
N ASN A 184 27.53 2.56 -15.39
CA ASN A 184 26.85 3.47 -14.46
C ASN A 184 26.61 2.85 -13.08
N PHE A 185 27.51 1.97 -12.64
CA PHE A 185 27.45 1.35 -11.33
C PHE A 185 27.63 2.40 -10.22
N GLU A 186 26.73 2.37 -9.25
CA GLU A 186 26.80 3.13 -8.00
C GLU A 186 26.49 2.16 -6.84
N PRO A 187 27.37 2.09 -5.81
CA PRO A 187 27.08 1.27 -4.64
C PRO A 187 25.92 1.83 -3.85
N GLY A 188 25.16 0.94 -3.22
CA GLY A 188 24.19 1.33 -2.22
C GLY A 188 24.84 1.88 -0.96
N TYR A 189 24.02 2.41 -0.06
CA TYR A 189 24.44 2.97 1.23
C TYR A 189 24.15 1.97 2.36
N ASP A 190 25.00 1.95 3.37
CA ASP A 190 24.72 1.30 4.65
C ASP A 190 24.19 2.36 5.63
N LEU A 191 22.87 2.35 5.86
CA LEU A 191 22.24 3.21 6.85
C LEU A 191 22.18 2.47 8.18
N LYS A 192 23.09 2.84 9.08
CA LYS A 192 23.07 2.35 10.46
C LYS A 192 22.00 3.10 11.24
N SER A 193 21.14 2.38 11.97
CA SER A 193 20.06 2.99 12.74
C SER A 193 19.83 2.27 14.06
N LYS A 194 19.48 3.03 15.10
CA LYS A 194 19.10 2.49 16.40
C LYS A 194 17.75 1.74 16.32
N ILE A 195 16.85 2.24 15.48
CA ILE A 195 15.52 1.65 15.24
C ILE A 195 15.27 1.56 13.73
N THR A 196 14.81 0.39 13.28
CA THR A 196 14.39 0.17 11.90
C THR A 196 12.89 -0.15 11.88
N VAL A 197 12.12 0.63 11.14
CA VAL A 197 10.68 0.42 10.93
C VAL A 197 10.44 -0.10 9.52
N LEU A 198 9.87 -1.29 9.38
CA LEU A 198 9.56 -1.90 8.09
C LEU A 198 8.10 -1.61 7.69
N ALA A 199 7.91 -0.62 6.84
CA ALA A 199 6.61 -0.20 6.30
C ALA A 199 6.49 -0.50 4.79
N GLU A 200 7.07 -1.61 4.34
CA GLU A 200 7.24 -1.99 2.93
C GLU A 200 5.95 -2.48 2.24
N GLY A 201 4.83 -2.50 2.95
CA GLY A 201 3.56 -3.03 2.44
C GLY A 201 3.47 -4.56 2.50
N PRO A 202 2.51 -5.15 1.75
CA PRO A 202 2.05 -6.53 2.00
C PRO A 202 3.11 -7.61 1.75
N ARG A 203 4.16 -7.33 1.01
CA ARG A 203 5.22 -8.31 0.69
C ARG A 203 6.61 -7.69 0.73
N GLY A 204 6.92 -7.00 1.81
CA GLY A 204 8.20 -6.36 2.03
C GLY A 204 9.39 -7.33 1.88
N SER A 205 10.45 -6.89 1.23
CA SER A 205 11.64 -7.71 0.99
C SER A 205 12.45 -7.88 2.27
N LEU A 206 12.64 -6.80 3.02
CA LEU A 206 13.33 -6.84 4.31
C LEU A 206 12.49 -7.51 5.39
N THR A 207 11.17 -7.29 5.37
CA THR A 207 10.24 -7.97 6.27
C THR A 207 10.36 -9.50 6.16
N LYS A 208 10.52 -10.02 4.94
CA LYS A 208 10.72 -11.48 4.74
C LYS A 208 12.08 -11.95 5.26
N GLN A 209 13.14 -11.13 5.11
CA GLN A 209 14.45 -11.44 5.68
C GLN A 209 14.37 -11.49 7.21
N LEU A 210 13.70 -10.49 7.82
CA LEU A 210 13.50 -10.42 9.27
C LEU A 210 12.75 -11.66 9.79
N VAL A 211 11.59 -11.94 9.19
CA VAL A 211 10.74 -13.09 9.57
C VAL A 211 11.50 -14.40 9.46
N ALA A 212 12.29 -14.59 8.40
CA ALA A 212 13.08 -15.82 8.23
C ALA A 212 14.25 -15.90 9.19
N LYS A 213 14.94 -14.79 9.48
CA LYS A 213 16.10 -14.76 10.37
C LYS A 213 15.73 -15.08 11.82
N PHE A 214 14.63 -14.53 12.29
CA PHE A 214 14.19 -14.62 13.69
C PHE A 214 13.03 -15.61 13.91
N ASP A 215 12.70 -16.40 12.87
CA ASP A 215 11.60 -17.40 12.92
C ASP A 215 10.27 -16.83 13.47
N LEU A 216 9.94 -15.60 13.07
CA LEU A 216 8.80 -14.84 13.61
C LEU A 216 7.44 -15.42 13.20
N GLN A 217 7.39 -16.43 12.34
CA GLN A 217 6.16 -17.14 11.98
C GLN A 217 5.92 -18.41 12.81
N LYS A 218 6.84 -18.77 13.69
CA LYS A 218 6.73 -19.97 14.52
C LYS A 218 5.51 -19.89 15.43
N GLY A 219 4.65 -20.91 15.32
CA GLY A 219 3.44 -21.00 16.14
C GLY A 219 2.27 -20.11 15.68
N LEU A 220 2.41 -19.39 14.57
CA LEU A 220 1.34 -18.58 13.97
C LEU A 220 0.58 -19.39 12.91
N ASN A 221 -0.64 -18.96 12.63
CA ASN A 221 -1.37 -19.45 11.47
C ASN A 221 -0.69 -19.01 10.17
N PRO A 222 -0.73 -19.83 9.11
CA PRO A 222 -0.25 -19.42 7.81
C PRO A 222 -0.94 -18.13 7.33
N GLN A 223 -0.18 -17.22 6.73
CA GLN A 223 -0.74 -16.02 6.12
C GLN A 223 -1.47 -16.37 4.83
N VAL A 224 -2.66 -15.83 4.67
CA VAL A 224 -3.47 -15.94 3.45
C VAL A 224 -3.39 -14.64 2.67
N TYR A 225 -3.32 -14.75 1.34
CA TYR A 225 -3.18 -13.60 0.44
C TYR A 225 -4.31 -13.55 -0.58
N GLY A 226 -4.77 -12.34 -0.86
CA GLY A 226 -5.58 -12.02 -2.02
C GLY A 226 -4.83 -11.18 -3.03
N ILE A 227 -5.30 -11.17 -4.27
CA ILE A 227 -4.88 -10.24 -5.29
C ILE A 227 -6.06 -9.39 -5.74
N GLY A 228 -5.90 -8.08 -5.68
CA GLY A 228 -6.82 -7.14 -6.31
C GLY A 228 -6.25 -6.71 -7.66
N VAL A 229 -6.94 -7.02 -8.73
CA VAL A 229 -6.68 -6.49 -10.07
C VAL A 229 -7.64 -5.33 -10.29
N LYS A 230 -7.15 -4.18 -10.74
CA LYS A 230 -8.00 -3.01 -10.90
C LYS A 230 -7.63 -2.11 -12.06
N GLU A 231 -8.61 -1.32 -12.45
CA GLU A 231 -8.53 -0.35 -13.52
C GLU A 231 -9.15 0.99 -13.09
N LEU A 232 -8.65 2.08 -13.67
CA LEU A 232 -9.28 3.39 -13.64
C LEU A 232 -9.85 3.69 -15.01
N TRP A 233 -11.09 4.12 -15.04
CA TRP A 233 -11.81 4.46 -16.26
C TRP A 233 -12.31 5.89 -16.19
N GLU A 234 -12.15 6.62 -17.27
CA GLU A 234 -12.88 7.85 -17.54
C GLU A 234 -14.17 7.46 -18.24
N VAL A 235 -15.32 7.78 -17.65
CA VAL A 235 -16.64 7.39 -18.15
C VAL A 235 -17.47 8.61 -18.53
N PRO A 236 -18.50 8.48 -19.37
CA PRO A 236 -19.43 9.58 -19.66
C PRO A 236 -20.05 10.15 -18.39
N SER A 237 -20.32 11.44 -18.39
CA SER A 237 -20.96 12.13 -17.27
C SER A 237 -22.30 11.48 -16.92
N GLY A 238 -22.53 11.20 -15.64
CA GLY A 238 -23.74 10.58 -15.15
C GLY A 238 -23.74 9.04 -15.15
N ALA A 239 -22.71 8.38 -15.67
CA ALA A 239 -22.61 6.91 -15.64
C ALA A 239 -22.50 6.37 -14.21
N ILE A 240 -21.81 7.09 -13.32
CA ILE A 240 -21.74 6.79 -11.88
C ILE A 240 -21.82 8.12 -11.11
N ARG A 241 -22.39 8.08 -9.92
CA ARG A 241 -22.41 9.26 -9.04
C ARG A 241 -21.07 9.44 -8.34
N LYS A 242 -20.62 10.66 -8.18
CA LYS A 242 -19.49 11.00 -7.31
C LYS A 242 -19.79 10.55 -5.88
N GLY A 243 -18.88 9.80 -5.25
CA GLY A 243 -19.06 9.25 -3.91
C GLY A 243 -19.96 8.01 -3.83
N GLN A 244 -20.39 7.46 -4.97
CA GLN A 244 -21.05 6.17 -5.00
C GLN A 244 -20.04 5.03 -4.91
N VAL A 245 -20.36 4.07 -4.03
CA VAL A 245 -19.61 2.83 -3.84
C VAL A 245 -20.51 1.66 -4.23
N ILE A 246 -20.01 0.75 -5.05
CA ILE A 246 -20.70 -0.47 -5.43
C ILE A 246 -19.80 -1.65 -5.09
N TYR A 247 -20.30 -2.57 -4.30
CA TYR A 247 -19.67 -3.86 -4.03
C TYR A 247 -20.44 -4.98 -4.71
N THR A 248 -19.71 -5.99 -5.15
CA THR A 248 -20.32 -7.17 -5.77
C THR A 248 -19.73 -8.45 -5.22
N MET A 249 -20.53 -9.49 -5.15
CA MET A 249 -20.12 -10.86 -4.84
C MET A 249 -20.77 -11.83 -5.84
N GLY A 250 -20.31 -13.07 -5.88
CA GLY A 250 -20.77 -14.08 -6.81
C GLY A 250 -20.01 -14.05 -8.14
N TRP A 251 -20.72 -14.09 -9.27
CA TRP A 251 -20.10 -14.14 -10.59
C TRP A 251 -19.05 -13.03 -10.81
N PRO A 252 -17.90 -13.31 -11.48
CA PRO A 252 -17.53 -14.54 -12.20
C PRO A 252 -16.91 -15.64 -11.34
N LEU A 253 -16.70 -15.42 -10.03
CA LEU A 253 -16.27 -16.50 -9.14
C LEU A 253 -17.44 -17.42 -8.79
N THR A 254 -17.13 -18.66 -8.43
CA THR A 254 -18.10 -19.64 -7.90
C THR A 254 -18.15 -19.57 -6.38
N THR A 255 -18.96 -20.40 -5.75
CA THR A 255 -19.03 -20.49 -4.28
C THR A 255 -17.80 -21.14 -3.63
N LYS A 256 -16.86 -21.64 -4.45
CA LYS A 256 -15.64 -22.29 -3.97
C LYS A 256 -14.47 -21.30 -3.81
N GLU A 257 -14.54 -20.17 -4.49
CA GLU A 257 -13.49 -19.14 -4.46
C GLU A 257 -13.97 -17.94 -3.63
N TYR A 258 -13.07 -17.38 -2.84
CA TYR A 258 -13.31 -16.15 -2.11
C TYR A 258 -12.88 -14.94 -2.94
N GLY A 259 -13.78 -13.96 -3.03
CA GLY A 259 -13.49 -12.72 -3.75
C GLY A 259 -14.72 -11.88 -4.00
N GLY A 260 -14.56 -10.81 -4.78
CA GLY A 260 -15.63 -9.90 -5.14
C GLY A 260 -15.12 -8.67 -5.86
N GLY A 261 -16.04 -7.95 -6.48
CA GLY A 261 -15.75 -6.74 -7.23
C GLY A 261 -16.14 -5.47 -6.47
N TRP A 262 -15.56 -4.37 -6.89
CA TRP A 262 -15.93 -3.03 -6.42
C TRP A 262 -15.86 -1.99 -7.53
N LEU A 263 -16.66 -0.91 -7.38
CA LEU A 263 -16.57 0.30 -8.19
C LEU A 263 -16.73 1.50 -7.26
N TYR A 264 -15.85 2.49 -7.43
CA TYR A 264 -15.89 3.76 -6.68
C TYR A 264 -16.00 4.93 -7.65
N GLY A 265 -17.06 5.72 -7.51
CA GLY A 265 -17.24 6.96 -8.24
C GLY A 265 -16.39 8.09 -7.67
N SER A 266 -15.35 8.48 -8.40
CA SER A 266 -14.43 9.56 -8.06
C SER A 266 -14.89 10.89 -8.68
N LYS A 267 -14.13 11.96 -8.48
CA LYS A 267 -14.33 13.20 -9.22
C LYS A 267 -13.96 13.05 -10.70
N ASP A 268 -14.32 14.05 -11.51
CA ASP A 268 -13.94 14.15 -12.93
C ASP A 268 -14.38 12.95 -13.78
N ASN A 269 -15.54 12.34 -13.44
CA ASN A 269 -16.09 11.14 -14.09
C ASN A 269 -15.13 9.93 -14.08
N ILE A 270 -14.25 9.86 -13.11
CA ILE A 270 -13.34 8.72 -12.95
C ILE A 270 -14.03 7.63 -12.11
N VAL A 271 -13.97 6.42 -12.61
CA VAL A 271 -14.37 5.20 -11.89
C VAL A 271 -13.12 4.38 -11.58
N SER A 272 -12.94 4.05 -10.31
CA SER A 272 -12.01 3.00 -9.91
C SER A 272 -12.78 1.70 -9.75
N LEU A 273 -12.48 0.73 -10.57
CA LEU A 273 -13.09 -0.61 -10.45
C LEU A 273 -12.02 -1.67 -10.32
N GLY A 274 -12.37 -2.77 -9.71
CA GLY A 274 -11.50 -3.93 -9.62
C GLY A 274 -12.20 -5.16 -9.10
N TYR A 275 -11.44 -6.24 -9.07
CA TYR A 275 -11.90 -7.52 -8.55
C TYR A 275 -10.81 -8.14 -7.67
N VAL A 276 -11.20 -8.59 -6.49
CA VAL A 276 -10.34 -9.36 -5.58
C VAL A 276 -10.55 -10.84 -5.84
N THR A 277 -9.47 -11.59 -5.87
CA THR A 277 -9.48 -13.06 -5.88
C THR A 277 -8.51 -13.54 -4.80
N SER A 278 -8.97 -14.43 -3.94
CA SER A 278 -8.08 -15.14 -3.01
C SER A 278 -7.05 -15.97 -3.76
N LEU A 279 -5.82 -16.06 -3.25
CA LEU A 279 -4.74 -16.79 -3.90
C LEU A 279 -4.65 -18.26 -3.45
N ASP A 280 -5.58 -18.71 -2.61
CA ASP A 280 -5.74 -20.12 -2.22
C ASP A 280 -6.81 -20.86 -3.04
N TYR A 281 -7.18 -20.31 -4.20
CA TYR A 281 -8.12 -20.96 -5.13
C TYR A 281 -7.63 -22.34 -5.57
N GLN A 282 -8.57 -23.26 -5.79
CA GLN A 282 -8.27 -24.66 -6.11
C GLN A 282 -8.19 -24.93 -7.61
N ASP A 283 -8.86 -24.15 -8.45
CA ASP A 283 -8.81 -24.31 -9.92
C ASP A 283 -7.53 -23.68 -10.51
N PRO A 284 -6.56 -24.47 -10.99
CA PRO A 284 -5.30 -23.94 -11.53
C PRO A 284 -5.49 -23.13 -12.83
N ARG A 285 -6.68 -23.16 -13.44
CA ARG A 285 -7.01 -22.37 -14.65
C ARG A 285 -7.53 -20.98 -14.30
N LEU A 286 -7.81 -20.71 -13.02
CA LEU A 286 -8.29 -19.41 -12.60
C LEU A 286 -7.19 -18.36 -12.79
N ASP A 287 -7.49 -17.34 -13.58
CA ASP A 287 -6.63 -16.19 -13.83
C ASP A 287 -7.32 -14.94 -13.30
N PRO A 288 -6.79 -14.29 -12.25
CA PRO A 288 -7.37 -13.08 -11.66
C PRO A 288 -7.56 -11.93 -12.67
N GLN A 289 -6.69 -11.80 -13.67
CA GLN A 289 -6.86 -10.81 -14.74
C GLN A 289 -8.07 -11.15 -15.60
N ARG A 290 -8.26 -12.42 -15.96
CA ARG A 290 -9.43 -12.85 -16.70
C ARG A 290 -10.72 -12.69 -15.92
N VAL A 291 -10.70 -12.98 -14.62
CA VAL A 291 -11.84 -12.73 -13.71
C VAL A 291 -12.28 -11.27 -13.78
N LEU A 292 -11.34 -10.30 -13.77
CA LEU A 292 -11.68 -8.89 -13.96
C LEU A 292 -12.27 -8.61 -15.34
N GLN A 293 -11.74 -9.23 -16.43
CA GLN A 293 -12.30 -9.02 -17.77
C GLN A 293 -13.72 -9.57 -17.88
N ASP A 294 -13.97 -10.77 -17.35
CA ASP A 294 -15.30 -11.36 -17.32
C ASP A 294 -16.26 -10.50 -16.48
N PHE A 295 -15.84 -10.02 -15.31
CA PHE A 295 -16.59 -9.08 -14.46
C PHE A 295 -17.04 -7.83 -15.22
N LYS A 296 -16.18 -7.23 -16.04
CA LYS A 296 -16.53 -6.05 -16.85
C LYS A 296 -17.55 -6.33 -17.95
N GLN A 297 -17.70 -7.60 -18.37
CA GLN A 297 -18.70 -7.98 -19.36
C GLN A 297 -20.09 -8.18 -18.74
N HIS A 298 -20.21 -8.28 -17.43
CA HIS A 298 -21.51 -8.35 -16.76
C HIS A 298 -22.39 -7.15 -17.13
N PRO A 299 -23.68 -7.32 -17.46
CA PRO A 299 -24.55 -6.25 -17.94
C PRO A 299 -24.57 -4.99 -17.06
N LEU A 300 -24.63 -5.15 -15.74
CA LEU A 300 -24.56 -4.04 -14.78
C LEU A 300 -23.26 -3.24 -14.97
N ILE A 301 -22.12 -3.93 -14.96
CA ILE A 301 -20.79 -3.28 -15.00
C ILE A 301 -20.54 -2.69 -16.39
N ALA A 302 -20.85 -3.44 -17.46
CA ALA A 302 -20.71 -2.98 -18.84
C ALA A 302 -21.53 -1.73 -19.11
N SER A 303 -22.72 -1.59 -18.49
CA SER A 303 -23.56 -0.39 -18.63
C SER A 303 -22.88 0.86 -18.04
N LEU A 304 -22.20 0.73 -16.89
CA LEU A 304 -21.49 1.82 -16.22
C LEU A 304 -20.23 2.24 -16.97
N LEU A 305 -19.57 1.31 -17.67
CA LEU A 305 -18.33 1.55 -18.42
C LEU A 305 -18.58 1.94 -19.90
N ARG A 306 -19.82 1.88 -20.37
CA ARG A 306 -20.16 2.11 -21.78
C ARG A 306 -19.73 3.51 -22.24
N GLY A 307 -18.97 3.55 -23.34
CA GLY A 307 -18.40 4.80 -23.88
C GLY A 307 -17.22 5.36 -23.09
N GLY A 308 -16.79 4.66 -22.04
CA GLY A 308 -15.63 5.04 -21.24
C GLY A 308 -14.32 4.57 -21.85
N LYS A 309 -13.21 5.10 -21.31
CA LYS A 309 -11.84 4.79 -21.68
C LYS A 309 -11.04 4.38 -20.44
N MET A 310 -10.36 3.23 -20.49
CA MET A 310 -9.41 2.83 -19.46
C MET A 310 -8.17 3.73 -19.54
N ILE A 311 -7.81 4.34 -18.41
CA ILE A 311 -6.67 5.27 -18.31
C ILE A 311 -5.50 4.71 -17.51
N ARG A 312 -5.74 3.74 -16.63
CA ARG A 312 -4.69 3.09 -15.82
C ARG A 312 -5.15 1.70 -15.36
N TYR A 313 -4.21 0.81 -15.17
CA TYR A 313 -4.46 -0.51 -14.59
C TYR A 313 -3.31 -0.95 -13.69
N GLY A 314 -3.54 -1.97 -12.88
CA GLY A 314 -2.53 -2.61 -12.05
C GLY A 314 -3.10 -3.68 -11.14
N ALA A 315 -2.22 -4.37 -10.45
CA ALA A 315 -2.58 -5.37 -9.47
C ALA A 315 -1.75 -5.23 -8.20
N LYS A 316 -2.34 -5.60 -7.07
CA LYS A 316 -1.67 -5.59 -5.78
C LYS A 316 -2.15 -6.77 -4.94
N THR A 317 -1.22 -7.53 -4.38
CA THR A 317 -1.54 -8.52 -3.36
C THR A 317 -1.69 -7.85 -2.00
N PHE A 318 -2.47 -8.45 -1.12
CA PHE A 318 -2.62 -8.04 0.27
C PHE A 318 -2.84 -9.27 1.16
N PRO A 319 -2.35 -9.25 2.42
CA PRO A 319 -2.60 -10.31 3.38
C PRO A 319 -3.98 -10.11 4.03
N TYR A 320 -4.68 -11.20 4.31
CA TYR A 320 -5.95 -11.18 5.06
C TYR A 320 -6.12 -12.36 6.04
N GLY A 321 -5.02 -13.02 6.41
CA GLY A 321 -5.02 -14.12 7.39
C GLY A 321 -5.42 -13.70 8.82
N GLY A 322 -5.53 -12.40 9.06
CA GLY A 322 -6.00 -11.85 10.33
C GLY A 322 -4.94 -11.86 11.44
N TRP A 323 -5.37 -11.59 12.65
CA TRP A 323 -4.53 -11.39 13.83
C TRP A 323 -3.58 -12.55 14.10
N PHE A 324 -4.08 -13.80 14.00
CA PHE A 324 -3.28 -15.00 14.32
C PHE A 324 -2.21 -15.34 13.28
N SER A 325 -2.14 -14.59 12.18
CA SER A 325 -1.12 -14.72 11.13
C SER A 325 -0.12 -13.56 11.12
N MET A 326 -0.24 -12.63 12.06
CA MET A 326 0.64 -11.46 12.15
C MET A 326 1.89 -11.81 12.96
N PRO A 327 3.11 -11.63 12.41
CA PRO A 327 4.33 -11.81 13.19
C PRO A 327 4.40 -10.80 14.35
N PRO A 328 5.01 -11.17 15.48
CA PRO A 328 5.31 -10.22 16.55
C PRO A 328 6.34 -9.19 16.08
N LEU A 329 6.48 -8.12 16.86
CA LEU A 329 7.61 -7.19 16.72
C LEU A 329 8.91 -7.91 17.11
N ALA A 330 9.98 -7.60 16.40
CA ALA A 330 11.33 -8.09 16.67
C ALA A 330 12.21 -7.00 17.27
#